data_aae4254c37f944e633722cf32c6f138a
#
_entry.id   aae4254c37f944e633722cf32c6f138a
#
_cell.length_a   1.000
_cell.length_b   1.000
_cell.length_c   1.000
_cell.angle_alpha   90.00
_cell.angle_beta   90.00
_cell.angle_gamma   90.00
#
_symmetry.space_group_name_H-M   'P 1'
#
loop_
_entity.id
_entity.type
_entity.pdbx_description
1 polymer ?
#
loop_
_entity_poly.entity_id
_entity_poly.type
_entity_poly.pdbx_seq_one_letter_code
_entity_poly.pdbx_strand_id
1 'polypeptide(L)'
;MVGEVVRLGSAQVSEAITAQMGDKFANYPGAKEAPAAALEYHHEEDHNPPLRGWPLVIASTLLSNSSVLQKWLWNNAKFGQPKHAPGLDSSVPWRVKPDVAPLGETGPMLSLEEGYLVTPKSADCKGRFNSIADYHELYKSGQATPLDVVEALLPLIRRDVGDEESKYAVAFIESNVDEVLQHARESTERWKEGKQLGILDGVPFGVKADTEVKGYVSTMGMKVDKTVAYFNKPEPETCWPALKMQEQGAIMVGKMNQHEIGMDTTGCNPVTGTATNWYNTRYFPGGSSSGAGSGLCAGLVPVAIGTDAGGSMRIPPAFCGVYGLKPTFNRTCSRATSMCVVGPMTSTVADLTIAYRVMSQPNPSDPGQNLLCLSVPPSPGSNKTLGICRTWIARADPDVLKVFSSCVEYLTTVKGYTAVDISLPYLREGQLAHAATCLTEAATEAFARNPSNYLAPLNHASRMLVSAATHTPATDYLSYGQIRHVIMAHLAWLWEQHPGMIVLTPTTPIAGWKICDGDEAYGCSDGNLSIKNMTFAWVANTSGCPAVTCPGGYVEAEQGEGVLPVGVMGMGEWGAEEQLLGFARDVEGFLEVEGRRRPKEWVDVVGLARGKGE
;
A
#
# COMPACT_ATOMS: atom_id res chain seq x y z
N MET A 1 -18.90 -21.85 -54.96
CA MET A 1 -18.26 -20.62 -54.52
C MET A 1 -17.67 -20.90 -53.16
N VAL A 2 -16.40 -21.19 -53.15
CA VAL A 2 -15.63 -21.50 -51.92
C VAL A 2 -15.05 -20.19 -51.46
N GLY A 3 -15.43 -19.76 -50.24
CA GLY A 3 -14.94 -18.51 -49.65
C GLY A 3 -13.46 -18.62 -49.31
N GLU A 4 -12.66 -17.70 -49.80
CA GLU A 4 -11.29 -17.47 -49.37
C GLU A 4 -11.30 -17.02 -47.91
N VAL A 5 -10.76 -17.87 -47.04
CA VAL A 5 -10.36 -17.49 -45.68
C VAL A 5 -9.06 -16.69 -45.80
N VAL A 6 -9.18 -15.38 -45.75
CA VAL A 6 -8.00 -14.48 -45.64
C VAL A 6 -7.34 -14.76 -44.29
N ARG A 7 -6.20 -15.42 -44.27
CA ARG A 7 -5.30 -15.48 -43.12
C ARG A 7 -4.64 -14.11 -42.99
N LEU A 8 -5.17 -13.27 -42.13
CA LEU A 8 -4.46 -12.09 -41.65
C LEU A 8 -3.15 -12.55 -41.00
N GLY A 9 -2.03 -11.98 -41.42
CA GLY A 9 -0.71 -12.28 -40.85
C GLY A 9 -0.67 -11.82 -39.36
N SER A 10 0.15 -12.46 -38.55
CA SER A 10 0.30 -12.17 -37.12
C SER A 10 0.55 -10.68 -36.79
N ALA A 11 1.24 -9.96 -37.68
CA ALA A 11 1.46 -8.51 -37.56
C ALA A 11 0.17 -7.69 -37.71
N GLN A 12 -0.71 -8.04 -38.64
CA GLN A 12 -1.97 -7.31 -38.86
C GLN A 12 -3.00 -7.59 -37.77
N VAL A 13 -2.96 -8.79 -37.16
CA VAL A 13 -3.78 -9.11 -35.98
C VAL A 13 -3.28 -8.33 -34.79
N SER A 14 -1.96 -8.21 -34.61
CA SER A 14 -1.37 -7.40 -33.53
C SER A 14 -1.71 -5.91 -33.69
N GLU A 15 -1.60 -5.34 -34.89
CA GLU A 15 -1.97 -3.94 -35.17
C GLU A 15 -3.47 -3.68 -34.93
N ALA A 16 -4.34 -4.59 -35.30
CA ALA A 16 -5.79 -4.45 -35.09
C ALA A 16 -6.16 -4.55 -33.60
N ILE A 17 -5.50 -5.45 -32.84
CA ILE A 17 -5.67 -5.56 -31.38
C ILE A 17 -5.12 -4.32 -30.68
N THR A 18 -3.94 -3.83 -31.07
CA THR A 18 -3.34 -2.62 -30.48
C THR A 18 -4.20 -1.38 -30.78
N ALA A 19 -4.79 -1.25 -31.96
CA ALA A 19 -5.74 -0.19 -32.26
C ALA A 19 -7.01 -0.30 -31.42
N GLN A 20 -7.55 -1.52 -31.22
CA GLN A 20 -8.74 -1.75 -30.42
C GLN A 20 -8.51 -1.56 -28.91
N MET A 21 -7.28 -1.76 -28.40
CA MET A 21 -6.92 -1.50 -27.01
C MET A 21 -6.55 -0.03 -26.77
N GLY A 22 -6.01 0.67 -27.76
CA GLY A 22 -5.82 2.14 -27.73
C GLY A 22 -7.13 2.90 -27.53
N ASP A 23 -8.26 2.32 -27.93
CA ASP A 23 -9.58 2.87 -27.66
C ASP A 23 -10.10 2.64 -26.21
N LYS A 24 -9.42 1.76 -25.42
CA LYS A 24 -9.79 1.44 -24.03
C LYS A 24 -8.98 2.19 -22.98
N PHE A 25 -7.78 2.64 -23.34
CA PHE A 25 -6.86 3.27 -22.42
C PHE A 25 -6.23 4.52 -23.02
N ALA A 26 -6.16 5.60 -22.24
CA ALA A 26 -5.25 6.70 -22.52
C ALA A 26 -3.82 6.33 -22.11
N ASN A 27 -2.83 6.79 -22.87
CA ASN A 27 -1.40 6.56 -22.62
C ASN A 27 -0.99 5.07 -22.51
N TYR A 28 -1.71 4.19 -23.18
CA TYR A 28 -1.36 2.77 -23.21
C TYR A 28 0.07 2.56 -23.74
N PRO A 29 0.89 1.69 -23.13
CA PRO A 29 2.32 1.57 -23.47
C PRO A 29 2.59 0.91 -24.84
N GLY A 30 1.57 0.37 -25.51
CA GLY A 30 1.72 -0.53 -26.64
C GLY A 30 2.20 -1.92 -26.18
N ALA A 31 1.42 -2.93 -26.49
CA ALA A 31 1.74 -4.29 -26.08
C ALA A 31 2.96 -4.81 -26.86
N LYS A 32 4.02 -5.20 -26.16
CA LYS A 32 5.24 -5.71 -26.77
C LYS A 32 5.94 -6.66 -25.83
N GLU A 33 6.25 -7.87 -26.31
CA GLU A 33 7.09 -8.80 -25.57
C GLU A 33 8.48 -8.21 -25.36
N ALA A 34 8.99 -8.33 -24.15
CA ALA A 34 10.34 -7.86 -23.82
C ALA A 34 11.40 -8.76 -24.50
N PRO A 35 12.59 -8.22 -24.80
CA PRO A 35 13.69 -9.02 -25.31
C PRO A 35 14.03 -10.20 -24.38
N ALA A 36 14.40 -11.35 -24.93
CA ALA A 36 14.75 -12.54 -24.15
C ALA A 36 15.79 -12.25 -23.06
N ALA A 37 16.81 -11.44 -23.38
CA ALA A 37 17.84 -11.05 -22.41
C ALA A 37 17.29 -10.23 -21.22
N ALA A 38 16.16 -9.55 -21.37
CA ALA A 38 15.50 -8.82 -20.30
C ALA A 38 14.67 -9.73 -19.39
N LEU A 39 14.28 -10.91 -19.89
CA LEU A 39 13.49 -11.92 -19.16
C LEU A 39 14.36 -12.88 -18.34
N GLU A 40 15.68 -12.87 -18.53
CA GLU A 40 16.60 -13.66 -17.73
C GLU A 40 16.74 -13.03 -16.34
N TYR A 41 16.30 -13.76 -15.33
CA TYR A 41 16.41 -13.29 -13.95
C TYR A 41 17.68 -13.79 -13.28
N HIS A 42 18.61 -12.88 -13.07
CA HIS A 42 19.84 -13.13 -12.32
C HIS A 42 19.77 -12.42 -10.98
N HIS A 43 19.75 -13.19 -9.90
CA HIS A 43 19.83 -12.63 -8.56
C HIS A 43 21.27 -12.63 -8.07
N GLU A 44 21.78 -11.46 -7.70
CA GLU A 44 23.02 -11.31 -6.95
C GLU A 44 22.67 -10.88 -5.52
N GLU A 45 23.22 -11.56 -4.53
CA GLU A 45 23.12 -11.11 -3.15
C GLU A 45 24.11 -9.97 -2.91
N ASP A 46 23.59 -8.85 -2.43
CA ASP A 46 24.43 -7.75 -1.97
C ASP A 46 24.78 -7.98 -0.50
N HIS A 47 26.04 -7.76 -0.14
CA HIS A 47 26.57 -7.99 1.22
C HIS A 47 26.93 -6.65 1.88
N ASN A 48 25.97 -5.77 2.04
CA ASN A 48 26.15 -4.54 2.80
C ASN A 48 25.89 -4.82 4.29
N PRO A 49 26.77 -4.40 5.21
CA PRO A 49 26.53 -4.60 6.63
C PRO A 49 25.32 -3.75 7.08
N PRO A 50 24.38 -4.33 7.85
CA PRO A 50 23.33 -3.56 8.46
C PRO A 50 23.92 -2.58 9.49
N LEU A 51 23.45 -1.33 9.46
CA LEU A 51 23.87 -0.30 10.41
C LEU A 51 22.76 -0.06 11.43
N ARG A 52 23.11 -0.19 12.72
CA ARG A 52 22.22 -0.05 13.86
C ARG A 52 22.93 0.68 15.00
N GLY A 53 22.18 1.29 15.92
CA GLY A 53 22.75 1.94 17.10
C GLY A 53 23.80 3.00 16.76
N TRP A 54 24.86 3.09 17.57
CA TRP A 54 25.95 4.06 17.39
C TRP A 54 26.68 4.01 16.04
N PRO A 55 26.97 2.84 15.43
CA PRO A 55 27.49 2.75 14.07
C PRO A 55 26.63 3.49 13.04
N LEU A 56 25.31 3.41 13.13
CA LEU A 56 24.40 4.15 12.25
C LEU A 56 24.51 5.66 12.48
N VAL A 57 24.56 6.13 13.73
CA VAL A 57 24.72 7.55 14.08
C VAL A 57 26.02 8.11 13.49
N ILE A 58 27.13 7.41 13.67
CA ILE A 58 28.44 7.83 13.15
C ILE A 58 28.41 7.86 11.60
N ALA A 59 27.97 6.78 10.98
CA ALA A 59 27.91 6.68 9.51
C ALA A 59 27.03 7.77 8.89
N SER A 60 25.84 7.99 9.43
CA SER A 60 24.93 9.02 8.94
C SER A 60 25.50 10.44 9.10
N THR A 61 26.21 10.70 10.20
CA THR A 61 26.86 11.99 10.44
C THR A 61 27.99 12.24 9.45
N LEU A 62 28.84 11.24 9.19
CA LEU A 62 29.92 11.34 8.20
C LEU A 62 29.37 11.53 6.79
N LEU A 63 28.35 10.74 6.41
CA LEU A 63 27.68 10.84 5.10
C LEU A 63 27.02 12.20 4.92
N SER A 64 26.33 12.73 5.92
CA SER A 64 25.65 14.04 5.82
C SER A 64 26.62 15.20 5.52
N ASN A 65 27.91 15.03 5.82
CA ASN A 65 28.93 16.07 5.68
C ASN A 65 29.95 15.79 4.57
N SER A 66 29.79 14.74 3.77
CA SER A 66 30.78 14.34 2.75
C SER A 66 30.12 13.89 1.45
N SER A 67 30.15 14.75 0.44
CA SER A 67 29.63 14.40 -0.91
C SER A 67 30.39 13.23 -1.54
N VAL A 68 31.66 13.01 -1.16
CA VAL A 68 32.45 11.86 -1.62
C VAL A 68 31.87 10.56 -1.08
N LEU A 69 31.53 10.51 0.22
CA LEU A 69 30.91 9.34 0.85
C LEU A 69 29.49 9.11 0.33
N GLN A 70 28.72 10.18 0.10
CA GLN A 70 27.37 10.09 -0.48
C GLN A 70 27.43 9.48 -1.87
N LYS A 71 28.34 9.95 -2.73
CA LYS A 71 28.55 9.40 -4.07
C LYS A 71 29.05 7.96 -4.02
N TRP A 72 29.94 7.65 -3.08
CA TRP A 72 30.37 6.27 -2.85
C TRP A 72 29.20 5.37 -2.47
N LEU A 73 28.32 5.80 -1.56
CA LEU A 73 27.13 5.05 -1.17
C LEU A 73 26.16 4.84 -2.35
N TRP A 74 25.93 5.88 -3.17
CA TRP A 74 25.12 5.79 -4.38
C TRP A 74 25.66 4.73 -5.36
N ASN A 75 26.98 4.72 -5.58
CA ASN A 75 27.65 3.72 -6.42
C ASN A 75 27.57 2.32 -5.81
N ASN A 76 27.78 2.19 -4.49
CA ASN A 76 27.72 0.93 -3.77
C ASN A 76 26.30 0.31 -3.79
N ALA A 77 25.26 1.16 -3.77
CA ALA A 77 23.88 0.75 -3.95
C ALA A 77 23.54 0.32 -5.40
N LYS A 78 24.54 0.36 -6.30
CA LYS A 78 24.40 -0.05 -7.71
C LYS A 78 23.33 0.69 -8.51
N PHE A 79 22.92 1.88 -8.09
CA PHE A 79 21.88 2.69 -8.73
C PHE A 79 22.24 3.13 -10.16
N GLY A 80 23.52 3.12 -10.53
CA GLY A 80 23.98 3.36 -11.90
C GLY A 80 23.89 2.14 -12.84
N GLN A 81 23.60 0.94 -12.35
CA GLN A 81 23.54 -0.28 -13.17
C GLN A 81 22.32 -0.35 -14.10
N PRO A 82 21.12 0.10 -13.72
CA PRO A 82 19.92 -0.05 -14.54
C PRO A 82 20.06 0.49 -15.97
N LYS A 83 20.81 1.55 -16.20
CA LYS A 83 21.05 2.09 -17.56
C LYS A 83 21.83 1.15 -18.50
N HIS A 84 22.46 0.12 -17.95
CA HIS A 84 23.20 -0.92 -18.69
C HIS A 84 22.41 -2.22 -18.78
N ALA A 85 21.10 -2.19 -18.51
CA ALA A 85 20.26 -3.37 -18.55
C ALA A 85 20.28 -4.03 -19.94
N PRO A 86 20.35 -5.38 -20.01
CA PRO A 86 20.47 -6.11 -21.27
C PRO A 86 19.32 -5.81 -22.24
N GLY A 87 19.64 -5.43 -23.48
CA GLY A 87 18.63 -5.10 -24.50
C GLY A 87 17.95 -3.73 -24.31
N LEU A 88 18.39 -2.92 -23.38
CA LEU A 88 17.98 -1.53 -23.25
C LEU A 88 18.83 -0.67 -24.19
N ASP A 89 18.20 -0.01 -25.14
CA ASP A 89 18.87 0.87 -26.10
C ASP A 89 18.23 2.27 -26.15
N SER A 90 18.88 3.19 -26.85
CA SER A 90 18.43 4.58 -26.95
C SER A 90 17.12 4.79 -27.72
N SER A 91 16.61 3.76 -28.42
CA SER A 91 15.31 3.82 -29.13
C SER A 91 14.13 3.58 -28.20
N VAL A 92 14.36 3.01 -27.01
CA VAL A 92 13.32 2.80 -26.01
C VAL A 92 12.86 4.15 -25.44
N PRO A 93 11.57 4.51 -25.53
CA PRO A 93 11.07 5.73 -24.94
C PRO A 93 11.22 5.73 -23.42
N TRP A 94 11.51 6.88 -22.84
CA TRP A 94 11.43 7.02 -21.37
C TRP A 94 10.03 7.42 -20.94
N ARG A 95 9.54 6.83 -19.87
CA ARG A 95 8.25 7.12 -19.28
C ARG A 95 8.45 7.52 -17.81
N VAL A 96 8.25 8.80 -17.52
CA VAL A 96 8.48 9.34 -16.16
C VAL A 96 7.36 8.93 -15.21
N LYS A 97 6.10 8.89 -15.68
CA LYS A 97 4.93 8.48 -14.89
C LYS A 97 4.24 7.27 -15.52
N PRO A 98 3.68 6.36 -14.71
CA PRO A 98 2.94 5.21 -15.20
C PRO A 98 1.44 5.54 -15.39
N ASP A 99 1.15 6.64 -16.04
CA ASP A 99 -0.17 7.28 -16.18
C ASP A 99 -1.06 6.64 -17.26
N VAL A 100 -1.29 5.35 -17.16
CA VAL A 100 -2.28 4.66 -18.00
C VAL A 100 -3.67 4.80 -17.37
N ALA A 101 -4.60 5.39 -18.11
CA ALA A 101 -5.96 5.60 -17.64
C ALA A 101 -6.94 4.77 -18.48
N PRO A 102 -7.69 3.83 -17.89
CA PRO A 102 -8.77 3.16 -18.59
C PRO A 102 -9.84 4.18 -18.97
N LEU A 103 -10.23 4.17 -20.25
CA LEU A 103 -11.27 5.00 -20.83
C LEU A 103 -12.58 4.23 -20.88
N GLY A 104 -13.70 4.92 -20.66
CA GLY A 104 -15.04 4.34 -20.72
C GLY A 104 -16.08 5.35 -20.32
N GLU A 105 -17.33 4.93 -20.31
CA GLU A 105 -18.41 5.77 -19.80
C GLU A 105 -18.14 6.03 -18.30
N THR A 106 -18.16 7.29 -17.91
CA THR A 106 -18.27 7.70 -16.52
C THR A 106 -19.70 7.39 -16.06
N GLY A 107 -19.95 6.13 -15.79
CA GLY A 107 -21.23 5.68 -15.24
C GLY A 107 -21.44 6.19 -13.82
N PRO A 108 -22.65 6.05 -13.27
CA PRO A 108 -22.86 6.30 -11.86
C PRO A 108 -21.91 5.43 -11.04
N MET A 109 -21.38 5.97 -9.94
CA MET A 109 -20.60 5.21 -8.96
C MET A 109 -21.31 3.88 -8.68
N LEU A 110 -20.55 2.78 -8.70
CA LEU A 110 -21.10 1.48 -8.30
C LEU A 110 -21.77 1.62 -6.94
N SER A 111 -23.04 1.22 -6.86
CA SER A 111 -23.83 1.42 -5.66
C SER A 111 -23.12 0.79 -4.46
N LEU A 112 -23.07 1.53 -3.36
CA LEU A 112 -22.68 1.01 -2.06
C LEU A 112 -23.93 0.26 -1.53
N GLU A 113 -24.14 -0.98 -1.99
CA GLU A 113 -25.31 -1.75 -1.63
C GLU A 113 -25.29 -2.11 -0.14
N GLU A 114 -26.45 -2.07 0.50
CA GLU A 114 -26.63 -2.58 1.86
C GLU A 114 -26.15 -4.04 2.02
N GLY A 115 -26.03 -4.79 0.94
CA GLY A 115 -25.45 -6.13 0.93
C GLY A 115 -24.04 -6.24 1.48
N TYR A 116 -23.25 -5.16 1.43
CA TYR A 116 -21.91 -5.09 2.06
C TYR A 116 -21.98 -4.89 3.58
N LEU A 117 -23.12 -4.46 4.11
CA LEU A 117 -23.37 -4.32 5.54
C LEU A 117 -23.89 -5.61 6.19
N VAL A 118 -23.94 -6.71 5.47
CA VAL A 118 -24.31 -7.99 6.04
C VAL A 118 -23.14 -8.51 6.87
N THR A 119 -23.31 -8.49 8.19
CA THR A 119 -22.42 -9.21 9.10
C THR A 119 -22.35 -10.67 8.67
N PRO A 120 -21.14 -11.23 8.40
CA PRO A 120 -21.03 -12.66 8.11
C PRO A 120 -21.77 -13.47 9.17
N LYS A 121 -22.58 -14.45 8.77
CA LYS A 121 -23.40 -15.28 9.69
C LYS A 121 -22.59 -16.07 10.72
N SER A 122 -21.27 -16.07 10.61
CA SER A 122 -20.35 -16.67 11.57
C SER A 122 -19.92 -15.64 12.63
N ALA A 123 -20.87 -15.09 13.41
CA ALA A 123 -20.54 -14.37 14.66
C ALA A 123 -19.63 -15.20 15.59
N ASP A 124 -19.59 -16.52 15.39
CA ASP A 124 -18.77 -17.49 16.11
C ASP A 124 -17.39 -17.74 15.47
N CYS A 125 -17.01 -17.08 14.35
CA CYS A 125 -15.68 -17.24 13.76
C CYS A 125 -14.60 -16.66 14.69
N LYS A 126 -13.88 -17.55 15.34
CA LYS A 126 -12.66 -17.17 16.08
C LYS A 126 -11.73 -16.40 15.15
N GLY A 127 -11.26 -15.23 15.59
CA GLY A 127 -10.35 -14.40 14.79
C GLY A 127 -11.02 -13.36 13.88
N ARG A 128 -12.34 -13.18 13.92
CA ARG A 128 -13.05 -12.13 13.19
C ARG A 128 -12.72 -10.75 13.75
N PHE A 129 -12.48 -9.78 12.87
CA PHE A 129 -12.33 -8.36 13.23
C PHE A 129 -13.67 -7.62 13.13
N ASN A 130 -13.82 -6.52 13.86
CA ASN A 130 -14.94 -5.61 13.67
C ASN A 130 -14.86 -4.96 12.28
N SER A 131 -16.01 -4.86 11.63
CA SER A 131 -16.19 -4.31 10.29
C SER A 131 -17.11 -3.08 10.32
N ILE A 132 -17.19 -2.32 9.23
CA ILE A 132 -18.16 -1.23 9.04
C ILE A 132 -19.58 -1.71 9.37
N ALA A 133 -19.92 -2.94 8.99
CA ALA A 133 -21.22 -3.54 9.28
C ALA A 133 -21.52 -3.67 10.78
N ASP A 134 -20.49 -3.94 11.61
CA ASP A 134 -20.66 -4.04 13.07
C ASP A 134 -20.96 -2.69 13.70
N TYR A 135 -20.29 -1.62 13.25
CA TYR A 135 -20.58 -0.26 13.67
C TYR A 135 -22.00 0.16 13.24
N HIS A 136 -22.37 -0.17 12.02
CA HIS A 136 -23.71 0.14 11.50
C HIS A 136 -24.82 -0.55 12.29
N GLU A 137 -24.67 -1.85 12.60
CA GLU A 137 -25.59 -2.61 13.42
C GLU A 137 -25.67 -2.07 14.85
N LEU A 138 -24.51 -1.70 15.43
CA LEU A 138 -24.42 -1.08 16.77
C LEU A 138 -25.29 0.19 16.85
N TYR A 139 -25.15 1.09 15.88
CA TYR A 139 -25.89 2.35 15.85
C TYR A 139 -27.37 2.15 15.52
N LYS A 140 -27.68 1.28 14.55
CA LYS A 140 -29.05 0.97 14.13
C LYS A 140 -29.87 0.32 15.23
N SER A 141 -29.25 -0.57 16.01
CA SER A 141 -29.91 -1.20 17.17
C SER A 141 -30.06 -0.28 18.38
N GLY A 142 -29.36 0.87 18.40
CA GLY A 142 -29.35 1.80 19.54
C GLY A 142 -28.58 1.30 20.76
N GLN A 143 -27.77 0.22 20.61
CA GLN A 143 -26.96 -0.31 21.72
C GLN A 143 -25.83 0.64 22.12
N ALA A 144 -25.30 1.42 21.18
CA ALA A 144 -24.40 2.55 21.44
C ALA A 144 -24.49 3.55 20.28
N THR A 145 -23.95 4.74 20.51
CA THR A 145 -23.92 5.84 19.54
C THR A 145 -22.51 6.05 18.95
N PRO A 146 -22.36 6.78 17.84
CA PRO A 146 -21.05 7.22 17.36
C PRO A 146 -20.22 7.95 18.44
N LEU A 147 -20.85 8.72 19.32
CA LEU A 147 -20.17 9.38 20.43
C LEU A 147 -19.61 8.37 21.43
N ASP A 148 -20.38 7.34 21.82
CA ASP A 148 -19.91 6.29 22.74
C ASP A 148 -18.71 5.53 22.17
N VAL A 149 -18.71 5.26 20.86
CA VAL A 149 -17.57 4.63 20.17
C VAL A 149 -16.33 5.52 20.23
N VAL A 150 -16.45 6.80 19.91
CA VAL A 150 -15.33 7.74 19.94
C VAL A 150 -14.80 7.94 21.36
N GLU A 151 -15.68 8.05 22.36
CA GLU A 151 -15.30 8.14 23.77
C GLU A 151 -14.63 6.87 24.31
N ALA A 152 -14.96 5.68 23.76
CA ALA A 152 -14.27 4.44 24.07
C ALA A 152 -12.89 4.36 23.38
N LEU A 153 -12.76 4.91 22.16
CA LEU A 153 -11.56 4.84 21.35
C LEU A 153 -10.50 5.87 21.74
N LEU A 154 -10.88 7.12 22.02
CA LEU A 154 -9.94 8.22 22.31
C LEU A 154 -8.90 7.89 23.40
N PRO A 155 -9.24 7.28 24.53
CA PRO A 155 -8.25 6.90 25.55
C PRO A 155 -7.18 5.91 25.05
N LEU A 156 -7.47 5.16 23.98
CA LEU A 156 -6.56 4.18 23.41
C LEU A 156 -5.58 4.78 22.40
N ILE A 157 -5.91 5.94 21.79
CA ILE A 157 -5.15 6.49 20.66
C ILE A 157 -4.48 7.84 20.95
N ARG A 158 -4.84 8.50 22.06
CA ARG A 158 -4.30 9.82 22.43
C ARG A 158 -2.86 9.72 22.92
N ARG A 159 -2.03 10.68 22.51
CA ARG A 159 -0.62 10.84 22.91
C ARG A 159 -0.36 12.10 23.73
N ASP A 160 -1.39 12.86 24.03
CA ASP A 160 -1.34 14.12 24.78
C ASP A 160 -1.68 13.93 26.27
N VAL A 161 -1.71 12.69 26.76
CA VAL A 161 -2.12 12.33 28.13
C VAL A 161 -0.93 11.97 29.07
N GLY A 162 0.30 12.13 28.59
CA GLY A 162 1.51 11.86 29.39
C GLY A 162 1.61 10.41 29.85
N ASP A 163 1.84 10.18 31.14
CA ASP A 163 2.02 8.83 31.72
C ASP A 163 0.77 7.93 31.62
N GLU A 164 -0.38 8.47 31.23
CA GLU A 164 -1.61 7.72 30.96
C GLU A 164 -1.72 7.24 29.52
N GLU A 165 -0.66 7.42 28.70
CA GLU A 165 -0.64 7.00 27.30
C GLU A 165 -0.82 5.48 27.18
N SER A 166 -1.82 5.09 26.39
CA SER A 166 -2.08 3.68 26.11
C SER A 166 -0.98 3.08 25.20
N LYS A 167 -0.64 1.81 25.41
CA LYS A 167 0.27 1.06 24.54
C LYS A 167 -0.15 1.07 23.04
N TYR A 168 -1.41 1.30 22.77
CA TYR A 168 -1.94 1.38 21.39
C TYR A 168 -1.74 2.75 20.75
N ALA A 169 -1.51 3.80 21.54
CA ALA A 169 -1.41 5.18 21.07
C ALA A 169 -0.25 5.37 20.08
N VAL A 170 0.79 4.54 20.14
CA VAL A 170 1.92 4.58 19.21
C VAL A 170 1.51 4.36 17.75
N ALA A 171 0.33 3.79 17.47
CA ALA A 171 -0.23 3.70 16.12
C ALA A 171 -0.65 5.07 15.53
N PHE A 172 -0.79 6.09 16.38
CA PHE A 172 -1.16 7.45 16.01
C PHE A 172 -0.03 8.44 16.33
N ILE A 173 -0.02 9.59 15.65
CA ILE A 173 0.88 10.72 15.96
C ILE A 173 0.10 11.82 16.67
N GLU A 174 -1.11 12.10 16.21
CA GLU A 174 -1.91 13.24 16.62
C GLU A 174 -3.41 12.98 16.40
N SER A 175 -4.24 13.49 17.32
CA SER A 175 -5.71 13.51 17.24
C SER A 175 -6.23 14.87 17.67
N ASN A 176 -7.07 15.50 16.86
CA ASN A 176 -7.78 16.72 17.25
C ASN A 176 -9.04 16.33 18.01
N VAL A 177 -8.89 16.16 19.33
CA VAL A 177 -9.94 15.60 20.20
C VAL A 177 -11.25 16.37 20.12
N ASP A 178 -11.19 17.70 20.08
CA ASP A 178 -12.40 18.55 20.07
C ASP A 178 -13.19 18.36 18.77
N GLU A 179 -12.50 18.33 17.62
CA GLU A 179 -13.10 18.12 16.31
C GLU A 179 -13.67 16.69 16.19
N VAL A 180 -12.93 15.69 16.67
CA VAL A 180 -13.36 14.28 16.67
C VAL A 180 -14.65 14.11 17.50
N LEU A 181 -14.71 14.69 18.70
CA LEU A 181 -15.89 14.67 19.55
C LEU A 181 -17.06 15.45 18.94
N GLN A 182 -16.79 16.57 18.26
CA GLN A 182 -17.82 17.34 17.56
C GLN A 182 -18.47 16.50 16.45
N HIS A 183 -17.66 15.90 15.56
CA HIS A 183 -18.16 15.06 14.47
C HIS A 183 -18.93 13.84 15.01
N ALA A 184 -18.49 13.27 16.12
CA ALA A 184 -19.17 12.15 16.78
C ALA A 184 -20.56 12.55 17.32
N ARG A 185 -20.69 13.74 17.94
CA ARG A 185 -21.98 14.27 18.40
C ARG A 185 -22.92 14.53 17.20
N GLU A 186 -22.43 15.17 16.14
CA GLU A 186 -23.19 15.44 14.94
C GLU A 186 -23.69 14.14 14.28
N SER A 187 -22.85 13.13 14.20
CA SER A 187 -23.23 11.80 13.69
C SER A 187 -24.27 11.13 14.60
N THR A 188 -24.11 11.22 15.91
CA THR A 188 -25.09 10.70 16.88
C THR A 188 -26.48 11.31 16.68
N GLU A 189 -26.56 12.63 16.46
CA GLU A 189 -27.85 13.28 16.18
C GLU A 189 -28.43 12.83 14.83
N ARG A 190 -27.60 12.68 13.78
CA ARG A 190 -28.07 12.15 12.49
C ARG A 190 -28.64 10.73 12.63
N TRP A 191 -28.01 9.87 13.40
CA TRP A 191 -28.51 8.51 13.66
C TRP A 191 -29.86 8.52 14.40
N LYS A 192 -30.04 9.39 15.41
CA LYS A 192 -31.31 9.57 16.13
C LYS A 192 -32.45 10.06 15.22
N GLU A 193 -32.11 10.92 14.26
CA GLU A 193 -33.09 11.51 13.34
C GLU A 193 -33.33 10.67 12.07
N GLY A 194 -32.59 9.57 11.86
CA GLY A 194 -32.63 8.76 10.63
C GLY A 194 -32.13 9.52 9.39
N LYS A 195 -31.14 10.43 9.57
CA LYS A 195 -30.59 11.30 8.53
C LYS A 195 -29.10 11.05 8.29
N GLN A 196 -28.69 9.81 8.21
CA GLN A 196 -27.29 9.42 7.95
C GLN A 196 -26.80 10.02 6.63
N LEU A 197 -25.53 10.50 6.60
CA LEU A 197 -24.91 11.03 5.39
C LEU A 197 -24.57 9.94 4.36
N GLY A 198 -24.27 8.74 4.83
CA GLY A 198 -23.94 7.60 3.98
C GLY A 198 -23.62 6.35 4.78
N ILE A 199 -23.10 5.35 4.07
CA ILE A 199 -22.77 4.03 4.62
C ILE A 199 -21.66 4.08 5.70
N LEU A 200 -20.88 5.15 5.75
CA LEU A 200 -19.80 5.32 6.71
C LEU A 200 -20.16 6.24 7.89
N ASP A 201 -21.43 6.68 8.01
CA ASP A 201 -21.78 7.64 9.06
C ASP A 201 -21.51 7.07 10.46
N GLY A 202 -20.62 7.75 11.19
CA GLY A 202 -20.16 7.35 12.53
C GLY A 202 -19.00 6.35 12.56
N VAL A 203 -18.55 5.82 11.42
CA VAL A 203 -17.43 4.85 11.37
C VAL A 203 -16.10 5.57 11.60
N PRO A 204 -15.29 5.16 12.60
CA PRO A 204 -13.99 5.77 12.83
C PRO A 204 -12.97 5.31 11.79
N PHE A 205 -12.13 6.25 11.30
CA PHE A 205 -11.01 5.93 10.42
C PHE A 205 -9.77 6.76 10.73
N GLY A 206 -8.60 6.22 10.38
CA GLY A 206 -7.32 6.91 10.53
C GLY A 206 -6.70 7.30 9.20
N VAL A 207 -5.85 8.33 9.21
CA VAL A 207 -5.17 8.83 8.01
C VAL A 207 -3.67 8.88 8.24
N LYS A 208 -2.87 8.28 7.36
CA LYS A 208 -1.41 8.28 7.45
C LYS A 208 -0.85 9.71 7.52
N ALA A 209 0.24 9.90 8.25
CA ALA A 209 0.81 11.22 8.55
C ALA A 209 1.32 12.01 7.34
N ASP A 210 1.59 11.34 6.20
CA ASP A 210 2.02 11.98 4.95
C ASP A 210 0.86 12.41 4.02
N THR A 211 -0.37 12.24 4.46
CA THR A 211 -1.57 12.55 3.68
C THR A 211 -2.17 13.85 4.20
N GLU A 212 -2.52 14.74 3.30
CA GLU A 212 -3.03 16.08 3.60
C GLU A 212 -4.42 16.00 4.24
N VAL A 213 -4.59 16.61 5.43
CA VAL A 213 -5.87 16.79 6.12
C VAL A 213 -5.93 18.20 6.66
N LYS A 214 -6.97 18.93 6.32
CA LYS A 214 -7.19 20.32 6.75
C LYS A 214 -6.99 20.49 8.27
N GLY A 215 -6.20 21.49 8.63
CA GLY A 215 -5.90 21.82 10.02
C GLY A 215 -4.73 21.04 10.64
N TYR A 216 -4.34 19.89 10.07
CA TYR A 216 -3.18 19.13 10.52
C TYR A 216 -1.91 19.52 9.74
N VAL A 217 -0.75 19.31 10.34
CA VAL A 217 0.54 19.42 9.64
C VAL A 217 0.93 18.03 9.12
N SER A 218 1.29 17.92 7.85
CA SER A 218 1.80 16.66 7.28
C SER A 218 3.24 16.40 7.73
N THR A 219 3.42 15.94 8.96
CA THR A 219 4.75 15.75 9.57
C THR A 219 5.58 14.65 8.94
N MET A 220 4.95 13.71 8.24
CA MET A 220 5.59 12.55 7.60
C MET A 220 6.42 11.70 8.58
N GLY A 221 6.07 11.68 9.87
CA GLY A 221 6.83 10.98 10.91
C GLY A 221 8.17 11.62 11.27
N MET A 222 8.48 12.81 10.77
CA MET A 222 9.70 13.55 11.08
C MET A 222 9.65 14.23 12.44
N LYS A 223 10.85 14.59 12.93
CA LYS A 223 10.97 15.47 14.09
C LYS A 223 10.43 16.86 13.75
N VAL A 224 9.40 17.29 14.49
CA VAL A 224 8.83 18.63 14.33
C VAL A 224 9.82 19.68 14.85
N ASP A 225 10.29 20.55 13.96
CA ASP A 225 11.11 21.70 14.28
C ASP A 225 10.36 22.99 13.91
N LYS A 226 9.87 23.70 14.92
CA LYS A 226 9.09 24.93 14.74
C LYS A 226 9.89 26.09 14.14
N THR A 227 11.22 25.99 14.02
CA THR A 227 12.06 26.97 13.31
C THR A 227 11.98 26.80 11.79
N VAL A 228 11.56 25.62 11.32
CA VAL A 228 11.36 25.31 9.90
C VAL A 228 9.93 25.68 9.50
N ALA A 229 9.78 26.57 8.52
CA ALA A 229 8.49 27.11 8.10
C ALA A 229 7.47 26.02 7.70
N TYR A 230 7.93 24.90 7.16
CA TYR A 230 7.10 23.76 6.79
C TYR A 230 6.25 23.25 7.97
N PHE A 231 6.85 23.09 9.16
CA PHE A 231 6.14 22.57 10.34
C PHE A 231 5.22 23.58 11.05
N ASN A 232 5.11 24.79 10.50
CA ASN A 232 4.19 25.83 11.00
C ASN A 232 3.02 26.09 10.05
N LYS A 233 2.85 25.25 9.02
CA LYS A 233 1.79 25.41 8.02
C LYS A 233 0.86 24.19 8.07
N PRO A 234 -0.27 24.28 8.78
CA PRO A 234 -1.34 23.29 8.65
C PRO A 234 -1.84 23.22 7.20
N GLU A 235 -2.26 22.05 6.78
CA GLU A 235 -2.84 21.84 5.46
C GLU A 235 -4.12 22.66 5.29
N PRO A 236 -4.25 23.40 4.20
CA PRO A 236 -5.43 24.23 3.96
C PRO A 236 -6.67 23.40 3.56
N GLU A 237 -6.44 22.20 3.01
CA GLU A 237 -7.48 21.33 2.47
C GLU A 237 -7.24 19.87 2.87
N THR A 238 -8.31 19.09 2.86
CA THR A 238 -8.24 17.64 3.02
C THR A 238 -8.10 17.00 1.64
N CYS A 239 -7.20 16.03 1.49
CA CYS A 239 -7.05 15.27 0.25
C CYS A 239 -8.37 14.60 -0.14
N TRP A 240 -8.59 14.46 -1.46
CA TRP A 240 -9.85 13.96 -2.00
C TRP A 240 -10.35 12.66 -1.38
N PRO A 241 -9.52 11.58 -1.26
CA PRO A 241 -10.01 10.32 -0.67
C PRO A 241 -10.50 10.47 0.77
N ALA A 242 -9.79 11.22 1.62
CA ALA A 242 -10.20 11.45 2.99
C ALA A 242 -11.47 12.34 3.08
N LEU A 243 -11.56 13.35 2.22
CA LEU A 243 -12.76 14.20 2.10
C LEU A 243 -13.99 13.36 1.74
N LYS A 244 -13.86 12.42 0.78
CA LYS A 244 -14.98 11.56 0.38
C LYS A 244 -15.42 10.61 1.51
N MET A 245 -14.50 10.12 2.32
CA MET A 245 -14.84 9.36 3.52
C MET A 245 -15.65 10.22 4.51
N GLN A 246 -15.21 11.45 4.77
CA GLN A 246 -15.92 12.39 5.65
C GLN A 246 -17.30 12.80 5.10
N GLU A 247 -17.44 12.99 3.79
CA GLU A 247 -18.74 13.28 3.15
C GLU A 247 -19.75 12.12 3.30
N GLN A 248 -19.28 10.88 3.47
CA GLN A 248 -20.10 9.72 3.83
C GLN A 248 -20.36 9.60 5.34
N GLY A 249 -19.92 10.58 6.13
CA GLY A 249 -20.13 10.66 7.57
C GLY A 249 -19.07 9.93 8.41
N ALA A 250 -17.99 9.41 7.81
CA ALA A 250 -16.92 8.79 8.57
C ALA A 250 -16.21 9.79 9.47
N ILE A 251 -15.82 9.36 10.68
CA ILE A 251 -15.14 10.20 11.68
C ILE A 251 -13.64 9.94 11.60
N MET A 252 -12.86 10.94 11.14
CA MET A 252 -11.42 10.89 11.18
C MET A 252 -10.94 11.05 12.63
N VAL A 253 -10.36 10.00 13.21
CA VAL A 253 -9.96 9.99 14.62
C VAL A 253 -8.51 10.43 14.86
N GLY A 254 -7.68 10.53 13.82
CA GLY A 254 -6.32 11.05 13.96
C GLY A 254 -5.39 10.69 12.81
N LYS A 255 -4.20 11.30 12.87
CA LYS A 255 -3.07 11.03 11.97
C LYS A 255 -2.33 9.81 12.46
N MET A 256 -2.18 8.80 11.60
CA MET A 256 -1.53 7.53 11.92
C MET A 256 -0.03 7.59 11.69
N ASN A 257 0.70 6.90 12.54
CA ASN A 257 2.15 6.83 12.53
C ASN A 257 2.67 6.13 11.26
N GLN A 258 3.92 6.43 10.92
CA GLN A 258 4.55 5.88 9.74
C GLN A 258 6.08 5.78 9.90
N HIS A 259 6.72 5.02 9.02
CA HIS A 259 8.16 5.17 8.79
C HIS A 259 8.43 6.58 8.23
N GLU A 260 9.42 7.25 8.78
CA GLU A 260 9.74 8.65 8.45
C GLU A 260 9.89 8.84 6.94
N ILE A 261 9.25 9.88 6.41
CA ILE A 261 9.19 10.25 4.97
C ILE A 261 8.75 9.12 4.01
N GLY A 262 8.09 8.10 4.52
CA GLY A 262 7.69 6.94 3.72
C GLY A 262 8.82 5.95 3.39
N MET A 263 9.96 6.07 4.00
CA MET A 263 11.17 5.27 3.79
C MET A 263 11.69 4.73 5.11
N ASP A 264 11.57 3.45 5.38
CA ASP A 264 11.71 2.19 4.71
C ASP A 264 10.44 1.28 4.89
N THR A 265 10.61 -0.03 4.72
CA THR A 265 9.56 -1.05 4.79
C THR A 265 9.35 -1.66 6.18
N THR A 266 10.11 -1.24 7.20
CA THR A 266 10.01 -1.75 8.58
C THR A 266 8.88 -1.09 9.37
N GLY A 267 8.68 0.21 9.20
CA GLY A 267 7.86 1.04 10.08
C GLY A 267 8.62 1.52 11.32
N CYS A 268 9.93 1.27 11.42
CA CYS A 268 10.78 1.77 12.49
C CYS A 268 10.81 3.30 12.49
N ASN A 269 10.44 3.92 13.59
CA ASN A 269 10.52 5.37 13.73
C ASN A 269 11.02 5.77 15.13
N PRO A 270 12.30 6.10 15.29
CA PRO A 270 12.87 6.49 16.58
C PRO A 270 12.42 7.88 17.05
N VAL A 271 11.72 8.65 16.21
CA VAL A 271 11.27 10.01 16.52
C VAL A 271 9.86 10.01 17.11
N THR A 272 8.93 9.33 16.43
CA THR A 272 7.51 9.27 16.84
C THR A 272 7.17 7.96 17.55
N GLY A 273 8.15 7.10 17.77
CA GLY A 273 7.98 5.73 18.26
C GLY A 273 7.63 4.76 17.14
N THR A 274 7.96 3.49 17.33
CA THR A 274 7.67 2.43 16.36
C THR A 274 6.33 1.79 16.67
N ALA A 275 5.42 1.78 15.71
CA ALA A 275 4.12 1.13 15.85
C ALA A 275 4.30 -0.39 16.06
N THR A 276 3.42 -1.01 16.83
CA THR A 276 3.56 -2.39 17.29
C THR A 276 2.95 -3.39 16.29
N ASN A 277 3.63 -4.49 16.02
CA ASN A 277 3.04 -5.67 15.42
C ASN A 277 2.38 -6.53 16.52
N TRP A 278 1.06 -6.54 16.58
CA TRP A 278 0.31 -7.19 17.66
C TRP A 278 0.25 -8.72 17.56
N TYR A 279 0.61 -9.30 16.39
CA TYR A 279 0.80 -10.76 16.30
C TYR A 279 2.08 -11.21 16.98
N ASN A 280 3.15 -10.38 16.93
CA ASN A 280 4.40 -10.62 17.64
C ASN A 280 5.16 -9.30 17.82
N THR A 281 5.26 -8.82 19.05
CA THR A 281 5.87 -7.53 19.39
C THR A 281 7.39 -7.46 19.18
N ARG A 282 8.03 -8.59 18.86
CA ARG A 282 9.46 -8.63 18.51
C ARG A 282 9.72 -8.46 17.01
N TYR A 283 8.66 -8.19 16.22
CA TYR A 283 8.75 -7.93 14.79
C TYR A 283 8.16 -6.57 14.46
N PHE A 284 8.69 -5.92 13.44
CA PHE A 284 8.13 -4.69 12.92
C PHE A 284 6.74 -4.90 12.28
N PRO A 285 5.86 -3.92 12.33
CA PRO A 285 4.52 -4.00 11.71
C PRO A 285 4.55 -3.88 10.18
N GLY A 286 5.73 -3.65 9.61
CA GLY A 286 5.89 -3.28 8.22
C GLY A 286 5.71 -1.78 7.99
N GLY A 287 6.22 -1.28 6.85
CA GLY A 287 6.25 0.14 6.48
C GLY A 287 5.90 0.36 5.01
N SER A 288 5.65 1.63 4.70
CA SER A 288 5.78 2.77 5.61
C SER A 288 4.50 3.13 6.35
N SER A 289 3.31 2.57 6.03
CA SER A 289 2.03 2.84 6.72
C SER A 289 1.91 1.99 8.00
N SER A 290 2.92 2.06 8.87
CA SER A 290 3.06 1.20 10.05
C SER A 290 1.94 1.39 11.08
N GLY A 291 1.54 2.62 11.35
CA GLY A 291 0.44 2.93 12.25
C GLY A 291 -0.90 2.39 11.74
N ALA A 292 -1.13 2.45 10.41
CA ALA A 292 -2.33 1.89 9.79
C ALA A 292 -2.38 0.36 9.96
N GLY A 293 -1.29 -0.36 9.63
CA GLY A 293 -1.20 -1.80 9.86
C GLY A 293 -1.43 -2.18 11.32
N SER A 294 -0.73 -1.51 12.24
CA SER A 294 -0.84 -1.72 13.68
C SER A 294 -2.24 -1.42 14.23
N GLY A 295 -2.82 -0.27 13.88
CA GLY A 295 -4.13 0.15 14.38
C GLY A 295 -5.29 -0.75 13.90
N LEU A 296 -5.26 -1.16 12.63
CA LEU A 296 -6.22 -2.14 12.09
C LEU A 296 -6.06 -3.51 12.77
N CYS A 297 -4.82 -3.97 12.91
CA CYS A 297 -4.49 -5.22 13.56
C CYS A 297 -4.92 -5.25 15.04
N ALA A 298 -4.75 -4.14 15.74
CA ALA A 298 -5.21 -3.99 17.13
C ALA A 298 -6.74 -3.88 17.27
N GLY A 299 -7.49 -3.63 16.19
CA GLY A 299 -8.94 -3.43 16.21
C GLY A 299 -9.38 -2.02 16.58
N LEU A 300 -8.48 -1.02 16.52
CA LEU A 300 -8.78 0.37 16.89
C LEU A 300 -9.72 1.05 15.88
N VAL A 301 -9.52 0.79 14.61
CA VAL A 301 -10.35 1.30 13.52
C VAL A 301 -10.56 0.21 12.47
N PRO A 302 -11.71 0.17 11.76
CA PRO A 302 -11.94 -0.79 10.67
C PRO A 302 -11.30 -0.35 9.35
N VAL A 303 -11.03 0.94 9.18
CA VAL A 303 -10.50 1.55 7.94
C VAL A 303 -9.36 2.50 8.25
N ALA A 304 -8.33 2.47 7.42
CA ALA A 304 -7.25 3.45 7.41
C ALA A 304 -6.92 3.88 5.96
N ILE A 305 -6.51 5.13 5.79
CA ILE A 305 -5.98 5.65 4.53
C ILE A 305 -4.46 5.63 4.61
N GLY A 306 -3.85 4.95 3.64
CA GLY A 306 -2.40 4.88 3.48
C GLY A 306 -1.89 5.47 2.18
N THR A 307 -0.57 5.45 2.00
CA THR A 307 0.11 5.78 0.75
C THR A 307 1.05 4.65 0.37
N ASP A 308 1.30 4.46 -0.93
CA ASP A 308 2.13 3.35 -1.43
C ASP A 308 2.97 3.79 -2.63
N ALA A 309 4.28 3.86 -2.44
CA ALA A 309 5.26 4.10 -3.50
C ALA A 309 6.12 2.86 -3.81
N GLY A 310 6.13 1.86 -2.90
CA GLY A 310 6.93 0.64 -3.04
C GLY A 310 6.43 -0.52 -2.17
N GLY A 311 5.12 -0.55 -1.85
CA GLY A 311 4.51 -1.58 -1.01
C GLY A 311 3.92 -1.05 0.29
N SER A 312 3.93 0.26 0.53
CA SER A 312 3.59 0.84 1.84
C SER A 312 2.12 0.70 2.27
N MET A 313 1.21 0.28 1.40
CA MET A 313 -0.16 -0.17 1.74
C MET A 313 -0.34 -1.68 1.60
N ARG A 314 0.71 -2.43 1.30
CA ARG A 314 0.66 -3.88 1.08
C ARG A 314 1.55 -4.63 2.06
N ILE A 315 2.75 -4.13 2.34
CA ILE A 315 3.70 -4.73 3.31
C ILE A 315 3.14 -4.68 4.74
N PRO A 316 2.66 -3.51 5.27
CA PRO A 316 2.06 -3.50 6.59
C PRO A 316 0.84 -4.42 6.73
N PRO A 317 -0.12 -4.46 5.79
CA PRO A 317 -1.18 -5.45 5.82
C PRO A 317 -0.70 -6.90 5.84
N ALA A 318 0.35 -7.23 5.06
CA ALA A 318 0.93 -8.57 5.05
C ALA A 318 1.48 -8.98 6.42
N PHE A 319 2.22 -8.08 7.09
CA PHE A 319 2.80 -8.33 8.40
C PHE A 319 1.80 -8.25 9.57
N CYS A 320 0.71 -7.51 9.38
CA CYS A 320 -0.33 -7.29 10.39
C CYS A 320 -1.61 -8.09 10.16
N GLY A 321 -1.66 -8.99 9.16
CA GLY A 321 -2.79 -9.87 8.91
C GLY A 321 -4.10 -9.15 8.54
N VAL A 322 -4.02 -8.03 7.82
CA VAL A 322 -5.14 -7.22 7.33
C VAL A 322 -5.06 -7.02 5.82
N TYR A 323 -5.98 -6.27 5.23
CA TYR A 323 -6.08 -6.08 3.78
C TYR A 323 -5.59 -4.69 3.36
N GLY A 324 -5.03 -4.59 2.15
CA GLY A 324 -4.61 -3.31 1.58
C GLY A 324 -4.72 -3.31 0.05
N LEU A 325 -5.27 -2.25 -0.49
CA LEU A 325 -5.39 -2.06 -1.94
C LEU A 325 -4.56 -0.85 -2.38
N LYS A 326 -3.54 -1.10 -3.20
CA LYS A 326 -2.88 -0.09 -4.00
C LYS A 326 -3.70 0.12 -5.29
N PRO A 327 -4.42 1.23 -5.47
CA PRO A 327 -5.18 1.44 -6.70
C PRO A 327 -4.28 1.72 -7.91
N THR A 328 -4.85 1.76 -9.09
CA THR A 328 -4.22 2.28 -10.31
C THR A 328 -3.66 3.68 -10.03
N PHE A 329 -2.53 4.02 -10.65
CA PHE A 329 -1.91 5.33 -10.50
C PHE A 329 -2.93 6.45 -10.82
N ASN A 330 -3.01 7.47 -9.97
CA ASN A 330 -3.98 8.57 -10.00
C ASN A 330 -5.46 8.20 -9.75
N ARG A 331 -5.82 6.93 -9.49
CA ARG A 331 -7.23 6.51 -9.34
C ARG A 331 -8.00 7.26 -8.25
N THR A 332 -7.38 7.52 -7.12
CA THR A 332 -8.04 8.17 -5.96
C THR A 332 -7.70 9.65 -5.85
N CYS A 333 -6.49 10.03 -6.21
CA CYS A 333 -6.03 11.41 -6.36
C CYS A 333 -4.67 11.43 -7.06
N SER A 334 -4.34 12.53 -7.73
CA SER A 334 -3.00 12.77 -8.25
C SER A 334 -2.05 13.22 -7.14
N ARG A 335 -0.80 12.76 -7.21
CA ARG A 335 0.28 13.21 -6.33
C ARG A 335 1.47 13.74 -7.14
N ALA A 336 2.28 14.57 -6.49
CA ALA A 336 3.46 15.17 -7.12
C ALA A 336 4.65 14.19 -7.27
N THR A 337 4.39 12.88 -7.27
CA THR A 337 5.38 11.82 -7.42
C THR A 337 5.10 10.96 -8.65
N SER A 338 6.05 10.13 -9.06
CA SER A 338 5.88 9.24 -10.20
C SER A 338 5.46 7.81 -9.82
N MET A 339 5.27 7.51 -8.53
CA MET A 339 4.97 6.15 -8.07
C MET A 339 3.97 6.08 -6.92
N CYS A 340 3.87 7.14 -6.10
CA CYS A 340 3.05 7.12 -4.90
C CYS A 340 1.56 7.27 -5.23
N VAL A 341 0.75 6.43 -4.60
CA VAL A 341 -0.72 6.48 -4.65
C VAL A 341 -1.29 6.52 -3.24
N VAL A 342 -2.54 6.98 -3.10
CA VAL A 342 -3.32 6.94 -1.86
C VAL A 342 -4.36 5.83 -1.98
N GLY A 343 -4.60 5.07 -0.91
CA GLY A 343 -5.59 4.00 -0.96
C GLY A 343 -6.00 3.47 0.41
N PRO A 344 -6.97 2.54 0.44
CA PRO A 344 -7.52 1.98 1.65
C PRO A 344 -6.70 0.80 2.18
N MET A 345 -6.65 0.71 3.50
CA MET A 345 -6.28 -0.47 4.27
C MET A 345 -7.42 -0.78 5.24
N THR A 346 -7.79 -2.05 5.42
CA THR A 346 -8.98 -2.42 6.20
C THR A 346 -8.82 -3.78 6.88
N SER A 347 -9.72 -4.06 7.82
CA SER A 347 -9.76 -5.33 8.54
C SER A 347 -10.50 -6.45 7.78
N THR A 348 -11.34 -6.12 6.77
CA THR A 348 -12.11 -7.07 5.97
C THR A 348 -12.14 -6.67 4.49
N VAL A 349 -12.42 -7.62 3.59
CA VAL A 349 -12.55 -7.32 2.15
C VAL A 349 -13.82 -6.51 1.85
N ALA A 350 -14.89 -6.71 2.62
CA ALA A 350 -16.11 -5.91 2.47
C ALA A 350 -15.82 -4.44 2.74
N ASP A 351 -15.10 -4.13 3.83
CA ASP A 351 -14.69 -2.77 4.18
C ASP A 351 -13.72 -2.19 3.14
N LEU A 352 -12.82 -3.03 2.58
CA LEU A 352 -11.91 -2.61 1.52
C LEU A 352 -12.67 -2.18 0.27
N THR A 353 -13.74 -2.90 -0.07
CA THR A 353 -14.61 -2.59 -1.21
C THR A 353 -15.35 -1.27 -1.00
N ILE A 354 -15.95 -1.09 0.18
CA ILE A 354 -16.66 0.15 0.54
C ILE A 354 -15.70 1.34 0.48
N ALA A 355 -14.56 1.24 1.20
CA ALA A 355 -13.59 2.31 1.29
C ALA A 355 -13.02 2.69 -0.10
N TYR A 356 -12.65 1.69 -0.92
CA TYR A 356 -12.16 1.94 -2.27
C TYR A 356 -13.20 2.68 -3.13
N ARG A 357 -14.45 2.22 -3.16
CA ARG A 357 -15.51 2.85 -3.95
C ARG A 357 -15.80 4.28 -3.51
N VAL A 358 -15.74 4.56 -2.21
CA VAL A 358 -15.88 5.93 -1.68
C VAL A 358 -14.70 6.79 -2.10
N MET A 359 -13.47 6.31 -1.91
CA MET A 359 -12.24 7.07 -2.17
C MET A 359 -11.98 7.32 -3.66
N SER A 360 -12.44 6.44 -4.54
CA SER A 360 -12.23 6.50 -5.99
C SER A 360 -13.29 7.32 -6.75
N GLN A 361 -14.17 8.04 -6.04
CA GLN A 361 -15.13 8.94 -6.68
C GLN A 361 -14.40 9.99 -7.54
N PRO A 362 -14.88 10.27 -8.75
CA PRO A 362 -14.26 11.23 -9.66
C PRO A 362 -14.09 12.62 -9.03
N ASN A 363 -12.91 13.21 -9.19
CA ASN A 363 -12.64 14.59 -8.79
C ASN A 363 -12.57 15.48 -10.02
N PRO A 364 -13.60 16.32 -10.30
CA PRO A 364 -13.61 17.18 -11.48
C PRO A 364 -12.46 18.20 -11.51
N SER A 365 -11.86 18.50 -10.36
CA SER A 365 -10.77 19.46 -10.23
C SER A 365 -9.38 18.82 -10.42
N ASP A 366 -9.28 17.48 -10.50
CA ASP A 366 -8.02 16.76 -10.70
C ASP A 366 -7.94 16.21 -12.13
N PRO A 367 -7.14 16.84 -13.03
CA PRO A 367 -7.05 16.40 -14.42
C PRO A 367 -6.54 14.97 -14.60
N GLY A 368 -5.69 14.50 -13.69
CA GLY A 368 -5.13 13.14 -13.75
C GLY A 368 -6.15 12.07 -13.38
N GLN A 369 -6.92 12.31 -12.34
CA GLN A 369 -7.98 11.41 -11.89
C GLN A 369 -9.20 11.45 -12.81
N ASN A 370 -9.53 12.61 -13.35
CA ASN A 370 -10.74 12.82 -14.17
C ASN A 370 -10.72 12.04 -15.50
N LEU A 371 -9.56 11.56 -15.93
CA LEU A 371 -9.42 10.67 -17.10
C LEU A 371 -9.81 9.21 -16.81
N LEU A 372 -9.95 8.84 -15.55
CA LEU A 372 -10.20 7.45 -15.15
C LEU A 372 -11.70 7.17 -15.13
N CYS A 373 -12.19 6.28 -15.99
CA CYS A 373 -13.53 5.72 -15.85
C CYS A 373 -13.65 4.91 -14.55
N LEU A 374 -14.86 4.66 -14.10
CA LEU A 374 -15.08 3.75 -12.96
C LEU A 374 -14.56 2.35 -13.29
N SER A 375 -13.89 1.70 -12.35
CA SER A 375 -13.60 0.27 -12.49
C SER A 375 -14.90 -0.51 -12.36
N VAL A 376 -15.07 -1.54 -13.18
CA VAL A 376 -16.30 -2.33 -13.27
C VAL A 376 -15.98 -3.76 -12.84
N PRO A 377 -16.84 -4.43 -12.05
CA PRO A 377 -16.69 -5.84 -11.77
C PRO A 377 -16.60 -6.65 -13.06
N PRO A 378 -15.73 -7.68 -13.10
CA PRO A 378 -15.66 -8.54 -14.27
C PRO A 378 -16.99 -9.23 -14.52
N SER A 379 -17.32 -9.48 -15.79
CA SER A 379 -18.55 -10.21 -16.15
C SER A 379 -18.57 -11.60 -15.52
N PRO A 380 -19.73 -12.09 -15.08
CA PRO A 380 -19.86 -13.46 -14.60
C PRO A 380 -19.32 -14.45 -15.65
N GLY A 381 -18.44 -15.36 -15.24
CA GLY A 381 -17.80 -16.33 -16.14
C GLY A 381 -16.54 -15.82 -16.86
N SER A 382 -16.03 -14.63 -16.56
CA SER A 382 -14.73 -14.18 -17.02
C SER A 382 -13.62 -15.15 -16.61
N ASN A 383 -12.61 -15.33 -17.47
CA ASN A 383 -11.49 -16.23 -17.21
C ASN A 383 -10.78 -15.86 -15.91
N LYS A 384 -10.69 -16.80 -14.98
CA LYS A 384 -9.93 -16.69 -13.73
C LYS A 384 -8.53 -17.24 -13.99
N THR A 385 -7.61 -16.40 -14.42
CA THR A 385 -6.23 -16.78 -14.72
C THR A 385 -5.26 -16.15 -13.73
N LEU A 386 -4.33 -16.95 -13.19
CA LEU A 386 -3.25 -16.53 -12.30
C LEU A 386 -1.92 -16.65 -13.06
N GLY A 387 -1.24 -15.54 -13.29
CA GLY A 387 0.10 -15.51 -13.86
C GLY A 387 1.14 -15.65 -12.76
N ILE A 388 1.97 -16.68 -12.81
CA ILE A 388 2.98 -16.97 -11.77
C ILE A 388 4.37 -16.97 -12.40
N CYS A 389 5.23 -16.02 -12.00
CA CYS A 389 6.65 -16.02 -12.37
C CYS A 389 7.44 -16.89 -11.39
N ARG A 390 7.65 -18.18 -11.72
CA ARG A 390 8.26 -19.18 -10.84
C ARG A 390 9.65 -18.80 -10.34
N THR A 391 10.50 -18.27 -11.22
CA THR A 391 11.86 -17.83 -10.88
C THR A 391 11.87 -16.67 -9.90
N TRP A 392 10.87 -15.81 -9.98
CA TRP A 392 10.74 -14.66 -9.08
C TRP A 392 10.21 -15.05 -7.69
N ILE A 393 9.11 -15.83 -7.63
CA ILE A 393 8.54 -16.26 -6.35
C ILE A 393 9.48 -17.16 -5.54
N ALA A 394 10.41 -17.87 -6.20
CA ALA A 394 11.46 -18.67 -5.53
C ALA A 394 12.39 -17.85 -4.61
N ARG A 395 12.30 -16.52 -4.66
CA ARG A 395 12.99 -15.59 -3.74
C ARG A 395 12.37 -15.55 -2.33
N ALA A 396 11.16 -16.05 -2.17
CA ALA A 396 10.51 -16.09 -0.87
C ALA A 396 11.08 -17.21 0.01
N ASP A 397 11.08 -16.99 1.31
CA ASP A 397 11.49 -17.98 2.29
C ASP A 397 10.59 -19.22 2.23
N PRO A 398 11.07 -20.42 2.56
CA PRO A 398 10.34 -21.68 2.39
C PRO A 398 8.96 -21.70 3.07
N ASP A 399 8.84 -21.13 4.27
CA ASP A 399 7.59 -21.09 5.00
C ASP A 399 6.56 -20.15 4.35
N VAL A 400 7.01 -19.04 3.78
CA VAL A 400 6.16 -18.14 2.98
C VAL A 400 5.69 -18.86 1.72
N LEU A 401 6.58 -19.57 1.02
CA LEU A 401 6.22 -20.36 -0.18
C LEU A 401 5.23 -21.47 0.14
N LYS A 402 5.32 -22.09 1.30
CA LYS A 402 4.37 -23.11 1.74
C LYS A 402 2.96 -22.54 1.86
N VAL A 403 2.80 -21.41 2.56
CA VAL A 403 1.49 -20.74 2.71
C VAL A 403 0.96 -20.28 1.35
N PHE A 404 1.82 -19.66 0.54
CA PHE A 404 1.48 -19.21 -0.80
C PHE A 404 0.99 -20.38 -1.69
N SER A 405 1.69 -21.51 -1.68
CA SER A 405 1.33 -22.69 -2.47
C SER A 405 -0.02 -23.30 -2.05
N SER A 406 -0.31 -23.36 -0.75
CA SER A 406 -1.62 -23.81 -0.24
C SER A 406 -2.75 -22.87 -0.72
N CYS A 407 -2.51 -21.55 -0.71
CA CYS A 407 -3.48 -20.59 -1.25
C CYS A 407 -3.71 -20.78 -2.76
N VAL A 408 -2.63 -20.97 -3.55
CA VAL A 408 -2.73 -21.25 -4.99
C VAL A 408 -3.51 -22.54 -5.25
N GLU A 409 -3.26 -23.59 -4.47
CA GLU A 409 -3.98 -24.86 -4.56
C GLU A 409 -5.49 -24.65 -4.32
N TYR A 410 -5.86 -23.93 -3.26
CA TYR A 410 -7.25 -23.60 -2.99
C TYR A 410 -7.90 -22.79 -4.12
N LEU A 411 -7.23 -21.76 -4.61
CA LEU A 411 -7.74 -20.94 -5.70
C LEU A 411 -7.97 -21.76 -6.98
N THR A 412 -7.09 -22.71 -7.28
CA THR A 412 -7.21 -23.54 -8.49
C THR A 412 -8.24 -24.66 -8.32
N THR A 413 -8.24 -25.35 -7.19
CA THR A 413 -9.10 -26.53 -6.98
C THR A 413 -10.52 -26.18 -6.53
N VAL A 414 -10.68 -25.11 -5.73
CA VAL A 414 -11.97 -24.74 -5.13
C VAL A 414 -12.62 -23.55 -5.84
N LYS A 415 -11.81 -22.53 -6.21
CA LYS A 415 -12.33 -21.29 -6.80
C LYS A 415 -12.28 -21.28 -8.34
N GLY A 416 -11.72 -22.32 -8.97
CA GLY A 416 -11.72 -22.51 -10.41
C GLY A 416 -10.77 -21.59 -11.18
N TYR A 417 -9.70 -21.11 -10.54
CA TYR A 417 -8.63 -20.38 -11.24
C TYR A 417 -7.73 -21.35 -12.03
N THR A 418 -7.17 -20.87 -13.13
CA THR A 418 -6.14 -21.57 -13.91
C THR A 418 -4.80 -20.86 -13.73
N ALA A 419 -3.78 -21.59 -13.31
CA ALA A 419 -2.42 -21.03 -13.18
C ALA A 419 -1.67 -21.19 -14.50
N VAL A 420 -1.00 -20.12 -14.94
CA VAL A 420 -0.09 -20.06 -16.08
C VAL A 420 1.27 -19.55 -15.67
N ASP A 421 2.32 -20.12 -16.22
CA ASP A 421 3.67 -19.63 -15.98
C ASP A 421 3.95 -18.43 -16.87
N ILE A 422 4.48 -17.36 -16.26
CA ILE A 422 4.86 -16.13 -16.96
C ILE A 422 6.31 -15.75 -16.63
N SER A 423 6.87 -14.88 -17.45
CA SER A 423 8.15 -14.21 -17.17
C SER A 423 7.93 -12.70 -17.08
N LEU A 424 8.73 -12.00 -16.30
CA LEU A 424 8.70 -10.54 -16.17
C LEU A 424 10.10 -9.96 -16.46
N PRO A 425 10.19 -8.83 -17.18
CA PRO A 425 11.47 -8.28 -17.56
C PRO A 425 12.11 -7.46 -16.44
N TYR A 426 13.44 -7.42 -16.44
CA TYR A 426 14.25 -6.55 -15.59
C TYR A 426 13.92 -6.63 -14.09
N LEU A 427 13.70 -7.84 -13.57
CA LEU A 427 13.30 -8.01 -12.16
C LEU A 427 14.32 -7.44 -11.16
N ARG A 428 15.62 -7.46 -11.49
CA ARG A 428 16.67 -6.87 -10.69
C ARG A 428 16.88 -5.38 -11.00
N GLU A 429 17.15 -5.08 -12.28
CA GLU A 429 17.43 -3.72 -12.72
C GLU A 429 16.24 -2.79 -12.47
N GLY A 430 15.03 -3.29 -12.70
CA GLY A 430 13.80 -2.56 -12.43
C GLY A 430 13.59 -2.28 -10.94
N GLN A 431 13.95 -3.21 -10.06
CA GLN A 431 13.88 -2.99 -8.62
C GLN A 431 14.87 -1.91 -8.16
N LEU A 432 16.10 -1.92 -8.70
CA LEU A 432 17.10 -0.86 -8.42
C LEU A 432 16.65 0.49 -8.97
N ALA A 433 16.13 0.52 -10.20
CA ALA A 433 15.58 1.72 -10.82
C ALA A 433 14.39 2.29 -10.02
N HIS A 434 13.51 1.42 -9.52
CA HIS A 434 12.41 1.79 -8.64
C HIS A 434 12.92 2.43 -7.34
N ALA A 435 13.84 1.76 -6.63
CA ALA A 435 14.40 2.27 -5.38
C ALA A 435 15.10 3.63 -5.58
N ALA A 436 15.94 3.74 -6.63
CA ALA A 436 16.62 5.00 -6.96
C ALA A 436 15.63 6.14 -7.32
N THR A 437 14.55 5.83 -8.04
CA THR A 437 13.50 6.81 -8.35
C THR A 437 12.83 7.32 -7.07
N CYS A 438 12.36 6.42 -6.19
CA CYS A 438 11.71 6.79 -4.94
C CYS A 438 12.63 7.65 -4.06
N LEU A 439 13.90 7.26 -3.94
CA LEU A 439 14.87 8.01 -3.15
C LEU A 439 15.19 9.40 -3.75
N THR A 440 15.26 9.51 -5.08
CA THR A 440 15.49 10.79 -5.78
C THR A 440 14.30 11.74 -5.57
N GLU A 441 13.08 11.24 -5.65
CA GLU A 441 11.87 12.02 -5.38
C GLU A 441 11.82 12.46 -3.90
N ALA A 442 12.13 11.56 -2.96
CA ALA A 442 12.19 11.89 -1.54
C ALA A 442 13.26 12.96 -1.22
N ALA A 443 14.41 12.92 -1.90
CA ALA A 443 15.42 13.96 -1.76
C ALA A 443 14.93 15.31 -2.30
N THR A 444 14.24 15.32 -3.43
CA THR A 444 13.63 16.53 -4.01
C THR A 444 12.61 17.15 -3.05
N GLU A 445 11.75 16.33 -2.45
CA GLU A 445 10.80 16.81 -1.45
C GLU A 445 11.49 17.31 -0.16
N ALA A 446 12.57 16.66 0.29
CA ALA A 446 13.33 17.11 1.45
C ALA A 446 13.92 18.52 1.22
N PHE A 447 14.48 18.77 0.03
CA PHE A 447 14.93 20.11 -0.37
C PHE A 447 13.78 21.13 -0.40
N ALA A 448 12.62 20.77 -0.91
CA ALA A 448 11.47 21.67 -0.95
C ALA A 448 10.99 22.06 0.46
N ARG A 449 11.05 21.12 1.42
CA ARG A 449 10.64 21.36 2.82
C ARG A 449 11.61 22.24 3.59
N ASN A 450 12.91 22.04 3.43
CA ASN A 450 13.94 22.80 4.12
C ASN A 450 15.16 23.01 3.21
N PRO A 451 15.14 24.01 2.30
CA PRO A 451 16.21 24.24 1.33
C PRO A 451 17.59 24.55 1.97
N SER A 452 17.60 25.16 3.15
CA SER A 452 18.83 25.54 3.82
C SER A 452 19.54 24.36 4.52
N ASN A 453 18.76 23.37 5.00
CA ASN A 453 19.29 22.18 5.66
C ASN A 453 18.31 21.00 5.57
N TYR A 454 18.21 20.43 4.38
CA TYR A 454 17.21 19.41 4.05
C TYR A 454 17.33 18.11 4.85
N LEU A 455 18.52 17.82 5.41
CA LEU A 455 18.76 16.63 6.23
C LEU A 455 18.43 16.83 7.72
N ALA A 456 18.32 18.07 8.21
CA ALA A 456 18.18 18.35 9.63
C ALA A 456 16.95 17.69 10.28
N PRO A 457 15.75 17.68 9.65
CA PRO A 457 14.57 17.07 10.25
C PRO A 457 14.60 15.54 10.27
N LEU A 458 15.49 14.91 9.50
CA LEU A 458 15.51 13.48 9.27
C LEU A 458 16.26 12.71 10.37
N ASN A 459 15.79 11.49 10.67
CA ASN A 459 16.52 10.54 11.51
C ASN A 459 17.78 10.00 10.78
N HIS A 460 18.60 9.23 11.49
CA HIS A 460 19.88 8.77 10.97
C HIS A 460 19.75 7.85 9.74
N ALA A 461 18.77 6.95 9.71
CA ALA A 461 18.58 6.04 8.59
C ALA A 461 18.10 6.81 7.33
N SER A 462 17.11 7.68 7.49
CA SER A 462 16.60 8.52 6.38
C SER A 462 17.66 9.47 5.84
N ARG A 463 18.52 10.04 6.70
CA ARG A 463 19.65 10.89 6.26
C ARG A 463 20.59 10.16 5.32
N MET A 464 20.91 8.90 5.60
CA MET A 464 21.78 8.11 4.73
C MET A 464 21.17 7.94 3.35
N LEU A 465 19.91 7.51 3.30
CA LEU A 465 19.20 7.26 2.04
C LEU A 465 19.03 8.53 1.20
N VAL A 466 18.50 9.59 1.81
CA VAL A 466 18.25 10.87 1.13
C VAL A 466 19.56 11.52 0.67
N SER A 467 20.63 11.49 1.47
CA SER A 467 21.91 12.08 1.07
C SER A 467 22.55 11.37 -0.13
N ALA A 468 22.46 10.04 -0.20
CA ALA A 468 22.94 9.28 -1.36
C ALA A 468 22.15 9.62 -2.63
N ALA A 469 20.83 9.74 -2.52
CA ALA A 469 19.92 9.99 -3.63
C ALA A 469 20.18 11.32 -4.38
N THR A 470 20.76 12.31 -3.70
CA THR A 470 21.15 13.61 -4.32
C THR A 470 22.21 13.47 -5.41
N HIS A 471 22.87 12.32 -5.50
CA HIS A 471 23.89 12.01 -6.51
C HIS A 471 23.33 11.28 -7.74
N THR A 472 22.01 11.08 -7.86
CA THR A 472 21.41 10.47 -9.04
C THR A 472 21.54 11.38 -10.26
N PRO A 473 22.30 10.97 -11.32
CA PRO A 473 22.38 11.76 -12.54
C PRO A 473 21.03 11.79 -13.26
N ALA A 474 20.71 12.92 -13.92
CA ALA A 474 19.50 13.04 -14.73
C ALA A 474 19.42 11.99 -15.85
N THR A 475 20.56 11.62 -16.43
CA THR A 475 20.65 10.55 -17.44
C THR A 475 20.24 9.19 -16.90
N ASP A 476 20.62 8.87 -15.66
CA ASP A 476 20.27 7.61 -15.02
C ASP A 476 18.77 7.61 -14.66
N TYR A 477 18.23 8.71 -14.15
CA TYR A 477 16.80 8.86 -13.89
C TYR A 477 15.94 8.67 -15.15
N LEU A 478 16.37 9.19 -16.31
CA LEU A 478 15.70 8.95 -17.58
C LEU A 478 15.78 7.49 -18.01
N SER A 479 16.91 6.82 -17.79
CA SER A 479 17.06 5.38 -18.08
C SER A 479 16.14 4.51 -17.23
N TYR A 480 15.84 4.91 -15.98
CA TYR A 480 14.82 4.25 -15.16
C TYR A 480 13.44 4.32 -15.82
N GLY A 481 13.13 5.45 -16.47
CA GLY A 481 11.92 5.61 -17.28
C GLY A 481 11.86 4.71 -18.51
N GLN A 482 13.00 4.36 -19.11
CA GLN A 482 13.07 3.38 -20.21
C GLN A 482 12.76 1.97 -19.72
N ILE A 483 13.35 1.55 -18.58
CA ILE A 483 13.03 0.26 -17.94
C ILE A 483 11.54 0.17 -17.61
N ARG A 484 10.97 1.24 -17.02
CA ARG A 484 9.52 1.33 -16.77
C ARG A 484 8.71 1.09 -18.05
N HIS A 485 9.09 1.72 -19.15
CA HIS A 485 8.39 1.54 -20.43
C HIS A 485 8.39 0.09 -20.90
N VAL A 486 9.54 -0.59 -20.85
CA VAL A 486 9.64 -2.01 -21.24
C VAL A 486 8.79 -2.91 -20.34
N ILE A 487 8.83 -2.68 -19.01
CA ILE A 487 8.01 -3.45 -18.06
C ILE A 487 6.53 -3.27 -18.38
N MET A 488 6.09 -2.03 -18.57
CA MET A 488 4.68 -1.73 -18.87
C MET A 488 4.23 -2.32 -20.21
N ALA A 489 5.06 -2.23 -21.24
CA ALA A 489 4.77 -2.80 -22.56
C ALA A 489 4.66 -4.33 -22.51
N HIS A 490 5.54 -4.98 -21.74
CA HIS A 490 5.48 -6.44 -21.57
C HIS A 490 4.27 -6.88 -20.72
N LEU A 491 3.91 -6.16 -19.67
CA LEU A 491 2.68 -6.42 -18.93
C LEU A 491 1.45 -6.29 -19.83
N ALA A 492 1.39 -5.25 -20.66
CA ALA A 492 0.34 -5.07 -21.64
C ALA A 492 0.25 -6.27 -22.60
N TRP A 493 1.41 -6.75 -23.10
CA TRP A 493 1.48 -7.94 -23.94
C TRP A 493 0.98 -9.19 -23.19
N LEU A 494 1.34 -9.40 -21.94
CA LEU A 494 0.84 -10.52 -21.13
C LEU A 494 -0.69 -10.49 -20.98
N TRP A 495 -1.30 -9.32 -20.78
CA TRP A 495 -2.75 -9.18 -20.70
C TRP A 495 -3.46 -9.35 -22.05
N GLU A 496 -2.80 -9.06 -23.18
CA GLU A 496 -3.32 -9.44 -24.50
C GLU A 496 -3.33 -10.96 -24.69
N GLN A 497 -2.27 -11.66 -24.23
CA GLN A 497 -2.20 -13.13 -24.29
C GLN A 497 -3.17 -13.80 -23.29
N HIS A 498 -3.38 -13.20 -22.13
CA HIS A 498 -4.18 -13.72 -21.03
C HIS A 498 -5.13 -12.65 -20.46
N PRO A 499 -6.23 -12.31 -21.19
CA PRO A 499 -7.16 -11.27 -20.73
C PRO A 499 -7.70 -11.54 -19.33
N GLY A 500 -7.63 -10.54 -18.45
CA GLY A 500 -8.07 -10.65 -17.06
C GLY A 500 -7.15 -11.47 -16.15
N MET A 501 -5.92 -11.76 -16.58
CA MET A 501 -4.92 -12.44 -15.75
C MET A 501 -4.54 -11.57 -14.54
N ILE A 502 -4.44 -12.20 -13.38
CA ILE A 502 -3.90 -11.61 -12.16
C ILE A 502 -2.48 -12.15 -11.96
N VAL A 503 -1.49 -11.27 -11.94
CA VAL A 503 -0.12 -11.65 -11.56
C VAL A 503 -0.09 -11.90 -10.07
N LEU A 504 0.26 -13.13 -9.67
CA LEU A 504 0.16 -13.63 -8.31
C LEU A 504 1.54 -13.86 -7.69
N THR A 505 1.74 -13.31 -6.49
CA THR A 505 2.98 -13.49 -5.71
C THR A 505 2.67 -13.55 -4.22
N PRO A 506 3.57 -14.02 -3.36
CA PRO A 506 3.59 -13.56 -1.98
C PRO A 506 3.65 -12.03 -1.95
N THR A 507 3.15 -11.38 -0.89
CA THR A 507 3.31 -9.91 -0.76
C THR A 507 4.75 -9.54 -0.46
N THR A 508 5.38 -10.29 0.45
CA THR A 508 6.77 -10.15 0.87
C THR A 508 7.46 -11.51 0.83
N PRO A 509 8.77 -11.56 0.56
CA PRO A 509 9.50 -12.83 0.59
C PRO A 509 9.75 -13.36 2.00
N ILE A 510 9.56 -12.52 3.03
CA ILE A 510 9.70 -12.84 4.46
C ILE A 510 8.36 -12.66 5.17
N ALA A 511 8.09 -13.45 6.18
CA ALA A 511 6.86 -13.31 6.97
C ALA A 511 6.90 -12.17 7.99
N GLY A 512 8.08 -11.66 8.32
CA GLY A 512 8.26 -10.54 9.24
C GLY A 512 9.71 -10.09 9.29
N TRP A 513 9.93 -8.86 9.76
CA TRP A 513 11.24 -8.28 9.97
C TRP A 513 11.50 -8.15 11.46
N LYS A 514 12.54 -8.82 11.97
CA LYS A 514 12.90 -8.87 13.39
C LYS A 514 13.36 -7.51 13.90
N ILE A 515 12.87 -7.12 15.08
CA ILE A 515 13.41 -5.99 15.84
C ILE A 515 14.66 -6.45 16.56
N CYS A 516 15.77 -5.74 16.36
CA CYS A 516 17.04 -5.96 17.06
C CYS A 516 17.29 -4.85 18.09
N ASP A 517 18.20 -5.12 19.01
CA ASP A 517 18.56 -4.16 20.06
C ASP A 517 19.09 -2.84 19.46
N GLY A 518 18.52 -1.72 19.91
CA GLY A 518 18.86 -0.38 19.46
C GLY A 518 18.10 0.13 18.25
N ASP A 519 17.34 -0.71 17.54
CA ASP A 519 16.58 -0.29 16.35
C ASP A 519 15.56 0.81 16.67
N GLU A 520 14.80 0.64 17.74
CA GLU A 520 13.75 1.58 18.12
C GLU A 520 14.30 2.92 18.63
N ALA A 521 15.49 2.91 19.21
CA ALA A 521 16.12 4.11 19.77
C ALA A 521 16.87 4.94 18.72
N TYR A 522 17.49 4.28 17.73
CA TYR A 522 18.40 4.96 16.78
C TYR A 522 17.96 4.82 15.31
N GLY A 523 17.03 3.92 15.01
CA GLY A 523 16.69 3.51 13.66
C GLY A 523 17.51 2.29 13.19
N CYS A 524 17.09 1.73 12.08
CA CYS A 524 17.72 0.60 11.42
C CYS A 524 17.96 0.95 9.95
N SER A 525 19.14 0.69 9.42
CA SER A 525 19.49 0.80 8.01
C SER A 525 20.07 -0.52 7.52
N ASP A 526 19.25 -1.32 6.88
CA ASP A 526 19.62 -2.61 6.28
C ASP A 526 19.14 -2.63 4.82
N GLY A 527 19.98 -2.11 3.93
CA GLY A 527 19.63 -1.96 2.51
C GLY A 527 19.34 -3.29 1.81
N ASN A 528 20.03 -4.38 2.20
CA ASN A 528 19.82 -5.69 1.57
C ASN A 528 18.44 -6.24 1.93
N LEU A 529 18.06 -6.15 3.21
CA LEU A 529 16.78 -6.66 3.68
C LEU A 529 15.63 -5.75 3.23
N SER A 530 15.85 -4.42 3.11
CA SER A 530 14.87 -3.49 2.53
C SER A 530 14.56 -3.83 1.08
N ILE A 531 15.58 -4.05 0.26
CA ILE A 531 15.42 -4.48 -1.14
C ILE A 531 14.76 -5.87 -1.19
N LYS A 532 15.22 -6.83 -0.38
CA LYS A 532 14.59 -8.16 -0.28
C LYS A 532 13.10 -8.02 0.06
N ASN A 533 12.73 -7.24 1.06
CA ASN A 533 11.35 -7.10 1.51
C ASN A 533 10.41 -6.50 0.44
N MET A 534 10.92 -5.65 -0.44
CA MET A 534 10.18 -5.09 -1.58
C MET A 534 10.14 -5.98 -2.82
N THR A 535 10.74 -7.19 -2.80
CA THR A 535 10.93 -8.03 -4.00
C THR A 535 9.69 -8.12 -4.88
N PHE A 536 8.50 -8.30 -4.33
CA PHE A 536 7.27 -8.48 -5.10
C PHE A 536 6.43 -7.19 -5.24
N ALA A 537 6.66 -6.19 -4.39
CA ALA A 537 5.78 -5.03 -4.30
C ALA A 537 6.04 -3.95 -5.37
N TRP A 538 7.29 -3.74 -5.78
CA TRP A 538 7.75 -2.60 -6.57
C TRP A 538 7.17 -2.54 -8.01
N VAL A 539 6.87 -3.69 -8.62
CA VAL A 539 6.38 -3.76 -10.02
C VAL A 539 5.08 -2.99 -10.18
N ALA A 540 4.15 -3.14 -9.24
CA ALA A 540 2.87 -2.45 -9.27
C ALA A 540 2.99 -0.91 -9.16
N ASN A 541 4.00 -0.39 -8.46
CA ASN A 541 4.27 1.04 -8.41
C ASN A 541 4.95 1.53 -9.71
N THR A 542 5.94 0.80 -10.18
CA THR A 542 6.66 1.13 -11.42
C THR A 542 5.74 1.13 -12.64
N SER A 543 4.82 0.18 -12.73
CA SER A 543 3.86 0.07 -13.83
C SER A 543 2.58 0.89 -13.65
N GLY A 544 2.28 1.34 -12.42
CA GLY A 544 1.02 2.01 -12.11
C GLY A 544 -0.19 1.08 -11.98
N CYS A 545 0.00 -0.23 -12.09
CA CYS A 545 -1.06 -1.22 -11.99
C CYS A 545 -1.65 -1.32 -10.59
N PRO A 546 -2.93 -1.64 -10.42
CA PRO A 546 -3.52 -1.89 -9.11
C PRO A 546 -3.01 -3.22 -8.54
N ALA A 547 -2.89 -3.29 -7.21
CA ALA A 547 -2.53 -4.52 -6.53
C ALA A 547 -3.18 -4.60 -5.14
N VAL A 548 -3.68 -5.78 -4.78
CA VAL A 548 -4.30 -6.06 -3.48
C VAL A 548 -3.46 -7.05 -2.69
N THR A 549 -3.30 -6.79 -1.40
CA THR A 549 -2.72 -7.73 -0.44
C THR A 549 -3.80 -8.29 0.47
N CYS A 550 -3.77 -9.60 0.66
CA CYS A 550 -4.68 -10.35 1.52
C CYS A 550 -3.88 -11.23 2.48
N PRO A 551 -4.31 -11.42 3.73
CA PRO A 551 -3.74 -12.46 4.58
C PRO A 551 -3.99 -13.84 3.95
N GLY A 552 -2.93 -14.63 3.78
CA GLY A 552 -2.96 -15.96 3.19
C GLY A 552 -2.70 -17.09 4.18
N GLY A 553 -2.43 -16.77 5.43
CA GLY A 553 -2.12 -17.75 6.48
C GLY A 553 -1.10 -17.24 7.48
N TYR A 554 -0.51 -18.16 8.24
CA TYR A 554 0.41 -17.84 9.33
C TYR A 554 1.57 -18.83 9.36
N VAL A 555 2.72 -18.34 9.85
CA VAL A 555 3.91 -19.15 10.12
C VAL A 555 4.34 -18.95 11.56
N GLU A 556 5.11 -19.89 12.10
CA GLU A 556 5.70 -19.78 13.42
C GLU A 556 6.81 -18.71 13.42
N ALA A 557 6.93 -17.99 14.53
CA ALA A 557 7.92 -16.95 14.68
C ALA A 557 9.25 -17.54 15.23
N GLU A 558 10.39 -17.03 14.75
CA GLU A 558 11.69 -17.43 15.27
C GLU A 558 12.06 -16.72 16.57
N GLN A 559 11.41 -15.59 16.91
CA GLN A 559 11.60 -14.87 18.16
C GLN A 559 10.27 -14.31 18.71
N GLY A 560 10.23 -14.08 20.03
CA GLY A 560 9.01 -13.60 20.69
C GLY A 560 7.92 -14.67 20.78
N GLU A 561 6.74 -14.25 21.20
CA GLU A 561 5.56 -15.13 21.31
C GLU A 561 4.55 -14.79 20.20
N GLY A 562 3.89 -15.81 19.66
CA GLY A 562 2.85 -15.67 18.65
C GLY A 562 3.27 -16.17 17.27
N VAL A 563 2.48 -15.84 16.28
CA VAL A 563 2.68 -16.24 14.88
C VAL A 563 2.92 -15.00 14.03
N LEU A 564 3.36 -15.22 12.79
CA LEU A 564 3.54 -14.15 11.81
C LEU A 564 2.56 -14.37 10.64
N PRO A 565 1.74 -13.38 10.30
CA PRO A 565 0.91 -13.45 9.10
C PRO A 565 1.76 -13.47 7.83
N VAL A 566 1.27 -14.16 6.80
CA VAL A 566 1.84 -14.18 5.45
C VAL A 566 0.83 -13.58 4.49
N GLY A 567 1.26 -12.59 3.71
CA GLY A 567 0.41 -11.96 2.70
C GLY A 567 0.52 -12.64 1.34
N VAL A 568 -0.61 -12.74 0.64
CA VAL A 568 -0.73 -13.09 -0.78
C VAL A 568 -1.16 -11.85 -1.54
N MET A 569 -0.49 -11.55 -2.67
CA MET A 569 -0.72 -10.35 -3.45
C MET A 569 -1.13 -10.69 -4.88
N GLY A 570 -2.24 -10.09 -5.34
CA GLY A 570 -2.67 -10.07 -6.72
C GLY A 570 -2.45 -8.70 -7.35
N MET A 571 -1.85 -8.64 -8.56
CA MET A 571 -1.72 -7.43 -9.37
C MET A 571 -2.52 -7.60 -10.66
N GLY A 572 -3.39 -6.65 -10.98
CA GLY A 572 -4.23 -6.64 -12.18
C GLY A 572 -3.79 -5.63 -13.22
N GLU A 573 -4.43 -5.65 -14.37
CA GLU A 573 -4.32 -4.62 -15.40
C GLU A 573 -4.80 -3.26 -14.87
N TRP A 574 -4.41 -2.18 -15.53
CA TRP A 574 -4.86 -0.83 -15.14
C TRP A 574 -6.39 -0.74 -15.09
N GLY A 575 -6.93 -0.30 -13.98
CA GLY A 575 -8.37 -0.22 -13.74
C GLY A 575 -9.04 -1.50 -13.25
N ALA A 576 -8.30 -2.56 -12.97
CA ALA A 576 -8.84 -3.86 -12.55
C ALA A 576 -9.13 -3.96 -11.02
N GLU A 577 -9.34 -2.85 -10.31
CA GLU A 577 -9.52 -2.86 -8.86
C GLU A 577 -10.71 -3.72 -8.43
N GLU A 578 -11.84 -3.64 -9.13
CA GLU A 578 -13.02 -4.44 -8.79
C GLU A 578 -12.79 -5.95 -9.00
N GLN A 579 -12.00 -6.33 -10.01
CA GLN A 579 -11.56 -7.70 -10.20
C GLN A 579 -10.68 -8.16 -9.03
N LEU A 580 -9.75 -7.30 -8.59
CA LEU A 580 -8.88 -7.60 -7.46
C LEU A 580 -9.64 -7.68 -6.13
N LEU A 581 -10.70 -6.90 -5.94
CA LEU A 581 -11.59 -7.02 -4.78
C LEU A 581 -12.35 -8.35 -4.80
N GLY A 582 -12.77 -8.81 -5.98
CA GLY A 582 -13.33 -10.16 -6.16
C GLY A 582 -12.33 -11.27 -5.83
N PHE A 583 -11.09 -11.15 -6.30
CA PHE A 583 -9.98 -12.05 -5.95
C PHE A 583 -9.69 -12.03 -4.45
N ALA A 584 -9.64 -10.85 -3.82
CA ALA A 584 -9.42 -10.71 -2.38
C ALA A 584 -10.48 -11.47 -1.56
N ARG A 585 -11.75 -11.44 -2.01
CA ARG A 585 -12.83 -12.20 -1.39
C ARG A 585 -12.64 -13.73 -1.52
N ASP A 586 -12.11 -14.18 -2.66
CA ASP A 586 -11.77 -15.60 -2.84
C ASP A 586 -10.62 -16.03 -1.91
N VAL A 587 -9.61 -15.17 -1.69
CA VAL A 587 -8.52 -15.39 -0.71
C VAL A 587 -9.02 -15.30 0.74
N GLU A 588 -9.94 -14.38 1.05
CA GLU A 588 -10.58 -14.32 2.38
C GLU A 588 -11.28 -15.65 2.71
N GLY A 589 -11.97 -16.26 1.74
CA GLY A 589 -12.58 -17.58 1.90
C GLY A 589 -11.56 -18.71 2.16
N PHE A 590 -10.34 -18.61 1.62
CA PHE A 590 -9.26 -19.53 1.97
C PHE A 590 -8.84 -19.37 3.44
N LEU A 591 -8.65 -18.14 3.89
CA LEU A 591 -8.24 -17.86 5.27
C LEU A 591 -9.31 -18.32 6.30
N GLU A 592 -10.60 -18.28 5.93
CA GLU A 592 -11.67 -18.81 6.77
C GLU A 592 -11.58 -20.34 6.93
N VAL A 593 -11.18 -21.06 5.88
CA VAL A 593 -10.95 -22.52 5.93
C VAL A 593 -9.71 -22.89 6.73
N GLU A 594 -8.59 -22.15 6.54
CA GLU A 594 -7.33 -22.36 7.26
C GLU A 594 -7.40 -21.95 8.73
N GLY A 595 -8.36 -21.12 9.11
CA GLY A 595 -8.56 -20.63 10.46
C GLY A 595 -7.94 -19.26 10.68
N ARG A 596 -8.75 -18.21 10.47
CA ARG A 596 -8.37 -16.82 10.75
C ARG A 596 -8.01 -16.64 12.23
N ARG A 597 -6.92 -15.93 12.50
CA ARG A 597 -6.45 -15.61 13.86
C ARG A 597 -6.51 -14.10 14.08
N ARG A 598 -6.76 -13.69 15.32
CA ARG A 598 -6.57 -12.32 15.82
C ARG A 598 -5.36 -12.27 16.74
N PRO A 599 -4.69 -11.12 16.85
CA PRO A 599 -3.72 -10.90 17.92
C PRO A 599 -4.35 -11.11 19.30
N LYS A 600 -3.57 -11.59 20.26
CA LYS A 600 -3.99 -11.72 21.66
C LYS A 600 -4.42 -10.37 22.27
N GLU A 601 -3.74 -9.31 21.86
CA GLU A 601 -3.94 -7.94 22.33
C GLU A 601 -4.98 -7.15 21.50
N TRP A 602 -5.82 -7.83 20.72
CA TRP A 602 -6.88 -7.19 19.94
C TRP A 602 -7.94 -6.55 20.85
N VAL A 603 -8.38 -5.35 20.52
CA VAL A 603 -9.38 -4.56 21.26
C VAL A 603 -10.72 -4.61 20.55
N ASP A 604 -11.76 -4.94 21.28
CA ASP A 604 -13.14 -4.85 20.80
C ASP A 604 -13.71 -3.45 21.10
N VAL A 605 -13.43 -2.48 20.24
CA VAL A 605 -13.94 -1.11 20.40
C VAL A 605 -15.47 -1.07 20.36
N VAL A 606 -16.11 -1.92 19.54
CA VAL A 606 -17.58 -2.05 19.47
C VAL A 606 -18.13 -2.57 20.79
N GLY A 607 -17.49 -3.59 21.36
CA GLY A 607 -17.86 -4.13 22.68
C GLY A 607 -17.63 -3.12 23.84
N LEU A 608 -16.53 -2.37 23.78
CA LEU A 608 -16.27 -1.31 24.77
C LEU A 608 -17.31 -0.20 24.74
N ALA A 609 -17.77 0.19 23.54
CA ALA A 609 -18.81 1.19 23.38
C ALA A 609 -20.17 0.73 23.96
N ARG A 610 -20.51 -0.56 23.80
CA ARG A 610 -21.72 -1.15 24.41
C ARG A 610 -21.73 -1.05 25.92
N GLY A 611 -20.60 -1.28 26.58
CA GLY A 611 -20.48 -1.20 28.05
C GLY A 611 -20.59 0.23 28.60
N LYS A 612 -20.57 1.27 27.77
CA LYS A 612 -20.81 2.67 28.16
C LYS A 612 -22.27 3.10 28.02
N GLY A 613 -23.07 2.32 27.29
CA GLY A 613 -24.49 2.56 27.07
C GLY A 613 -25.42 2.00 28.18
N GLU A 614 -24.87 1.30 29.18
CA GLU A 614 -25.55 0.89 30.41
C GLU A 614 -25.18 1.85 31.56
#